data_8a6c98a33ae425e1a52d7012eafed2d4
#
_entry.id   8a6c98a33ae425e1a52d7012eafed2d4
#
_cell.length_a   1.000
_cell.length_b   1.000
_cell.length_c   1.000
_cell.angle_alpha   90.00
_cell.angle_beta   90.00
_cell.angle_gamma   90.00
#
_symmetry.space_group_name_H-M   'P 1'
#
loop_
_entity.id
_entity.type
_entity.pdbx_description
1 polymer ?
#
loop_
_entity_poly.entity_id
_entity_poly.type
_entity_poly.pdbx_seq_one_letter_code
_entity_poly.pdbx_strand_id
1 'polypeptide(L)'
;MRTKNLIVTFLLASFVGILAIACSAKTPAKVSVDKDISVAVYSTVKSEGTIDTVSPCLLTETVHISELLRYPDDEGITMPFTLSDTAKYAEITGDNLEKRIAISVNGQILSTPVVKMKIKNGACSVILDEKQAKDLFPTINIEELKSASR
;
A
#
# COMPACT_ATOMS: atom_id res chain seq x y z
N MET A 1 9.10 28.12 47.40
CA MET A 1 9.47 26.79 46.90
C MET A 1 8.29 25.92 46.43
N ARG A 2 7.08 26.10 46.91
CA ARG A 2 5.88 25.31 46.52
C ARG A 2 5.32 25.67 45.14
N THR A 3 5.54 26.85 44.61
CA THR A 3 5.03 27.32 43.33
C THR A 3 5.80 26.78 42.12
N LYS A 4 7.06 26.38 42.25
CA LYS A 4 7.84 25.82 41.14
C LYS A 4 7.41 24.39 40.78
N ASN A 5 6.97 23.60 41.75
CA ASN A 5 6.51 22.22 41.49
C ASN A 5 5.13 22.16 40.86
N LEU A 6 4.29 23.15 41.06
CA LEU A 6 2.95 23.20 40.48
C LEU A 6 2.99 23.47 38.96
N ILE A 7 3.95 24.33 38.53
CA ILE A 7 4.10 24.68 37.11
C ILE A 7 4.65 23.50 36.31
N VAL A 8 5.57 22.73 36.87
CA VAL A 8 6.15 21.53 36.21
C VAL A 8 5.09 20.43 36.04
N THR A 9 4.24 20.25 37.08
CA THR A 9 3.15 19.24 36.99
C THR A 9 2.10 19.61 35.97
N PHE A 10 1.79 20.89 35.78
CA PHE A 10 0.84 21.35 34.77
C PHE A 10 1.37 21.23 33.34
N LEU A 11 2.68 21.46 33.13
CA LEU A 11 3.33 21.27 31.81
C LEU A 11 3.40 19.81 31.40
N LEU A 12 3.62 18.89 32.34
CA LEU A 12 3.62 17.46 32.08
C LEU A 12 2.20 16.94 31.70
N ALA A 13 1.17 17.43 32.37
CA ALA A 13 -0.20 17.06 32.09
C ALA A 13 -0.65 17.54 30.69
N SER A 14 -0.23 18.73 30.27
CA SER A 14 -0.52 19.25 28.92
C SER A 14 0.20 18.47 27.83
N PHE A 15 1.41 18.00 28.08
CA PHE A 15 2.19 17.24 27.10
C PHE A 15 1.61 15.82 26.86
N VAL A 16 1.13 15.17 27.90
CA VAL A 16 0.48 13.86 27.83
C VAL A 16 -0.86 13.96 27.05
N GLY A 17 -1.61 15.04 27.23
CA GLY A 17 -2.86 15.29 26.50
C GLY A 17 -2.64 15.45 24.99
N ILE A 18 -1.57 16.09 24.56
CA ILE A 18 -1.25 16.28 23.13
C ILE A 18 -0.80 14.97 22.47
N LEU A 19 -0.05 14.13 23.18
CA LEU A 19 0.36 12.81 22.68
C LEU A 19 -0.82 11.85 22.50
N ALA A 20 -1.84 11.92 23.36
CA ALA A 20 -3.03 11.09 23.23
C ALA A 20 -3.90 11.46 22.00
N ILE A 21 -3.88 12.71 21.55
CA ILE A 21 -4.60 13.16 20.35
C ILE A 21 -3.87 12.76 19.07
N ALA A 22 -2.54 12.66 19.09
CA ALA A 22 -1.75 12.24 17.92
C ALA A 22 -1.85 10.72 17.61
N CYS A 23 -2.32 9.89 18.55
CA CYS A 23 -2.44 8.44 18.41
C CYS A 23 -3.79 7.95 17.86
N SER A 24 -4.69 8.82 17.44
CA SER A 24 -6.00 8.43 16.86
C SER A 24 -5.95 8.20 15.35
N ALA A 25 -4.86 7.65 14.81
CA ALA A 25 -4.82 7.16 13.44
C ALA A 25 -5.87 6.05 13.29
N LYS A 26 -6.83 6.24 12.38
CA LYS A 26 -7.87 5.25 12.09
C LYS A 26 -7.21 3.95 11.61
N THR A 27 -7.45 2.86 12.33
CA THR A 27 -6.94 1.55 11.96
C THR A 27 -7.69 1.03 10.73
N PRO A 28 -7.00 0.52 9.70
CA PRO A 28 -7.65 -0.05 8.54
C PRO A 28 -8.42 -1.33 8.93
N ALA A 29 -9.55 -1.56 8.27
CA ALA A 29 -10.22 -2.85 8.28
C ALA A 29 -9.32 -3.88 7.59
N LYS A 30 -9.32 -5.11 8.08
CA LYS A 30 -8.41 -6.16 7.62
C LYS A 30 -9.16 -7.48 7.47
N VAL A 31 -8.93 -8.16 6.35
CA VAL A 31 -9.38 -9.53 6.12
C VAL A 31 -8.16 -10.37 5.77
N SER A 32 -8.04 -11.53 6.42
CA SER A 32 -6.99 -12.50 6.13
C SER A 32 -7.33 -13.26 4.85
N VAL A 33 -6.34 -13.45 4.01
CA VAL A 33 -6.39 -14.26 2.79
C VAL A 33 -5.16 -15.15 2.76
N ASP A 34 -5.15 -16.15 1.88
CA ASP A 34 -4.04 -17.08 1.72
C ASP A 34 -3.96 -17.44 0.24
N LYS A 35 -3.16 -16.70 -0.52
CA LYS A 35 -3.05 -16.92 -1.96
C LYS A 35 -1.73 -16.44 -2.53
N ASP A 36 -1.14 -17.28 -3.37
CA ASP A 36 -0.02 -16.90 -4.21
C ASP A 36 -0.52 -16.29 -5.52
N ILE A 37 0.07 -15.18 -5.93
CA ILE A 37 -0.23 -14.48 -7.18
C ILE A 37 1.05 -14.18 -7.95
N SER A 38 0.95 -14.17 -9.28
CA SER A 38 2.03 -13.72 -10.15
C SER A 38 1.97 -12.22 -10.31
N VAL A 39 3.08 -11.55 -10.02
CA VAL A 39 3.23 -10.10 -10.17
C VAL A 39 4.32 -9.83 -11.19
N ALA A 40 4.09 -8.89 -12.11
CA ALA A 40 5.12 -8.39 -13.00
C ALA A 40 5.16 -6.86 -13.00
N VAL A 41 6.36 -6.32 -13.12
CA VAL A 41 6.63 -4.87 -13.16
C VAL A 41 7.18 -4.50 -14.52
N TYR A 42 6.62 -3.45 -15.13
CA TYR A 42 7.01 -2.94 -16.43
C TYR A 42 7.38 -1.47 -16.35
N SER A 43 8.32 -1.03 -17.18
CA SER A 43 8.40 0.39 -17.51
C SER A 43 7.23 0.78 -18.40
N THR A 44 6.93 2.08 -18.45
CA THR A 44 5.82 2.60 -19.25
C THR A 44 6.27 3.72 -20.17
N VAL A 45 5.56 3.88 -21.28
CA VAL A 45 5.63 5.08 -22.15
C VAL A 45 4.24 5.69 -22.21
N LYS A 46 4.19 7.02 -22.30
CA LYS A 46 2.95 7.74 -22.53
C LYS A 46 2.89 8.10 -24.01
N SER A 47 1.86 7.61 -24.69
CA SER A 47 1.59 7.89 -26.10
C SER A 47 0.14 8.34 -26.25
N GLU A 48 -0.12 9.47 -26.89
CA GLU A 48 -1.46 9.97 -27.22
C GLU A 48 -2.49 9.93 -26.07
N GLY A 49 -2.01 10.11 -24.81
CA GLY A 49 -2.88 10.07 -23.63
C GLY A 49 -3.04 8.69 -22.99
N THR A 50 -2.56 7.63 -23.61
CA THR A 50 -2.52 6.28 -23.04
C THR A 50 -1.19 6.01 -22.33
N ILE A 51 -1.21 5.05 -21.41
CA ILE A 51 -0.02 4.54 -20.73
C ILE A 51 0.16 3.10 -21.19
N ASP A 52 1.18 2.89 -22.01
CA ASP A 52 1.51 1.57 -22.55
C ASP A 52 2.72 0.97 -21.82
N THR A 53 2.74 -0.35 -21.69
CA THR A 53 3.89 -1.06 -21.11
C THR A 53 4.99 -1.25 -22.13
N VAL A 54 6.23 -1.16 -21.66
CA VAL A 54 7.42 -1.47 -22.44
C VAL A 54 7.82 -2.91 -22.17
N SER A 55 7.84 -3.73 -23.21
CA SER A 55 8.31 -5.13 -23.15
C SER A 55 9.82 -5.22 -23.38
N PRO A 56 10.57 -6.16 -22.72
CA PRO A 56 10.07 -7.13 -21.76
C PRO A 56 9.76 -6.54 -20.38
N CYS A 57 9.10 -7.34 -19.51
CA CYS A 57 8.90 -6.94 -18.11
C CYS A 57 10.26 -6.83 -17.39
N LEU A 58 10.34 -5.93 -16.43
CA LEU A 58 11.55 -5.65 -15.66
C LEU A 58 11.77 -6.66 -14.52
N LEU A 59 10.67 -7.15 -13.95
CA LEU A 59 10.66 -8.10 -12.85
C LEU A 59 9.38 -8.93 -12.92
N THR A 60 9.49 -10.24 -12.70
CA THR A 60 8.36 -11.15 -12.51
C THR A 60 8.62 -12.01 -11.29
N GLU A 61 7.63 -12.13 -10.42
CA GLU A 61 7.75 -12.88 -9.17
C GLU A 61 6.38 -13.41 -8.73
N THR A 62 6.37 -14.56 -8.06
CA THR A 62 5.20 -15.05 -7.34
C THR A 62 5.28 -14.55 -5.92
N VAL A 63 4.26 -13.83 -5.47
CA VAL A 63 4.16 -13.28 -4.11
C VAL A 63 3.00 -13.92 -3.36
N HIS A 64 3.18 -14.10 -2.06
CA HIS A 64 2.14 -14.58 -1.17
C HIS A 64 1.35 -13.42 -0.59
N ILE A 65 0.02 -13.46 -0.74
CA ILE A 65 -0.89 -12.46 -0.17
C ILE A 65 -1.55 -13.06 1.07
N SER A 66 -1.30 -12.44 2.22
CA SER A 66 -1.82 -12.88 3.52
C SER A 66 -2.98 -12.03 4.05
N GLU A 67 -3.15 -10.81 3.52
CA GLU A 67 -4.18 -9.90 3.99
C GLU A 67 -4.61 -8.89 2.93
N LEU A 68 -5.84 -8.42 3.06
CA LEU A 68 -6.37 -7.26 2.35
C LEU A 68 -6.79 -6.22 3.36
N LEU A 69 -6.58 -4.94 3.03
CA LEU A 69 -6.82 -3.81 3.92
C LEU A 69 -7.82 -2.84 3.28
N ARG A 70 -8.65 -2.20 4.10
CA ARG A 70 -9.45 -1.04 3.68
C ARG A 70 -9.25 0.07 4.67
N TYR A 71 -8.73 1.17 4.20
CA TYR A 71 -8.59 2.38 5.02
C TYR A 71 -9.92 3.13 5.06
N PRO A 72 -10.26 3.77 6.19
CA PRO A 72 -11.58 4.41 6.37
C PRO A 72 -11.93 5.48 5.34
N ASP A 73 -10.92 6.15 4.82
CA ASP A 73 -11.09 7.27 3.87
C ASP A 73 -10.82 6.85 2.41
N ASP A 74 -10.55 5.56 2.16
CA ASP A 74 -10.28 5.01 0.83
C ASP A 74 -11.49 4.25 0.28
N GLU A 75 -11.78 4.44 -1.00
CA GLU A 75 -12.84 3.70 -1.69
C GLU A 75 -12.39 2.28 -2.11
N GLY A 76 -11.08 2.07 -2.26
CA GLY A 76 -10.50 0.82 -2.72
C GLY A 76 -10.09 -0.14 -1.60
N ILE A 77 -9.70 -1.34 -2.02
CA ILE A 77 -9.15 -2.38 -1.17
C ILE A 77 -7.66 -2.47 -1.47
N THR A 78 -6.82 -2.22 -0.48
CA THR A 78 -5.37 -2.29 -0.61
C THR A 78 -4.91 -3.74 -0.46
N MET A 79 -4.18 -4.22 -1.43
CA MET A 79 -3.50 -5.52 -1.42
C MET A 79 -1.99 -5.27 -1.25
N PRO A 80 -1.46 -5.35 -0.01
CA PRO A 80 -0.04 -5.19 0.23
C PRO A 80 0.70 -6.50 -0.04
N PHE A 81 1.93 -6.39 -0.54
CA PHE A 81 2.85 -7.53 -0.70
C PHE A 81 4.30 -7.06 -0.69
N THR A 82 5.21 -8.00 -0.61
CA THR A 82 6.65 -7.72 -0.63
C THR A 82 7.30 -8.56 -1.72
N LEU A 83 8.06 -7.87 -2.58
CA LEU A 83 8.89 -8.52 -3.60
C LEU A 83 10.18 -9.01 -2.95
N SER A 84 10.58 -10.23 -3.24
CA SER A 84 11.78 -10.84 -2.63
C SER A 84 13.07 -10.35 -3.27
N ASP A 85 13.06 -10.05 -4.58
CA ASP A 85 14.18 -9.40 -5.25
C ASP A 85 14.22 -7.90 -4.97
N THR A 86 14.55 -7.57 -3.73
CA THR A 86 14.59 -6.19 -3.24
C THR A 86 15.64 -5.34 -3.96
N ALA A 87 16.76 -5.94 -4.37
CA ALA A 87 17.82 -5.25 -5.10
C ALA A 87 17.35 -4.83 -6.49
N LYS A 88 16.70 -5.73 -7.21
CA LYS A 88 16.14 -5.46 -8.55
C LYS A 88 15.01 -4.44 -8.48
N TYR A 89 14.11 -4.55 -7.51
CA TYR A 89 13.03 -3.59 -7.32
C TYR A 89 13.54 -2.19 -6.94
N ALA A 90 14.61 -2.12 -6.13
CA ALA A 90 15.27 -0.85 -5.81
C ALA A 90 15.93 -0.21 -7.05
N GLU A 91 16.52 -1.00 -7.93
CA GLU A 91 17.04 -0.54 -9.23
C GLU A 91 15.89 0.02 -10.09
N ILE A 92 14.83 -0.76 -10.31
CA ILE A 92 13.67 -0.36 -11.11
C ILE A 92 13.06 0.95 -10.60
N THR A 93 12.81 1.06 -9.29
CA THR A 93 12.22 2.27 -8.72
C THR A 93 13.18 3.45 -8.75
N GLY A 94 14.49 3.22 -8.57
CA GLY A 94 15.51 4.26 -8.68
C GLY A 94 15.65 4.83 -10.09
N ASP A 95 15.59 3.98 -11.12
CA ASP A 95 15.72 4.39 -12.53
C ASP A 95 14.45 5.03 -13.12
N ASN A 96 13.32 4.85 -12.44
CA ASN A 96 12.02 5.37 -12.86
C ASN A 96 11.47 6.48 -11.94
N LEU A 97 12.32 7.20 -11.20
CA LEU A 97 11.90 8.35 -10.39
C LEU A 97 11.13 9.37 -11.22
N GLU A 98 10.01 9.86 -10.69
CA GLU A 98 9.04 10.78 -11.34
C GLU A 98 8.38 10.20 -12.60
N LYS A 99 8.60 8.94 -12.93
CA LYS A 99 7.97 8.22 -14.03
C LYS A 99 6.94 7.22 -13.50
N ARG A 100 6.09 6.72 -14.39
CA ARG A 100 5.17 5.64 -14.07
C ARG A 100 5.82 4.28 -14.34
N ILE A 101 5.52 3.32 -13.47
CA ILE A 101 5.70 1.89 -13.72
C ILE A 101 4.34 1.24 -13.81
N ALA A 102 4.21 0.11 -14.49
CA ALA A 102 2.99 -0.67 -14.49
C ALA A 102 3.20 -1.94 -13.65
N ILE A 103 2.21 -2.25 -12.82
CA ILE A 103 2.18 -3.47 -12.01
C ILE A 103 1.05 -4.34 -12.51
N SER A 104 1.37 -5.54 -13.00
CA SER A 104 0.40 -6.53 -13.39
C SER A 104 0.25 -7.60 -12.31
N VAL A 105 -0.96 -8.12 -12.19
CA VAL A 105 -1.33 -9.23 -11.31
C VAL A 105 -1.98 -10.29 -12.17
N ASN A 106 -1.45 -11.50 -12.17
CA ASN A 106 -1.90 -12.63 -13.01
C ASN A 106 -2.07 -12.23 -14.49
N GLY A 107 -1.17 -11.41 -15.00
CA GLY A 107 -1.15 -10.96 -16.40
C GLY A 107 -2.04 -9.75 -16.72
N GLN A 108 -2.80 -9.23 -15.76
CA GLN A 108 -3.62 -8.02 -15.92
C GLN A 108 -2.97 -6.84 -15.23
N ILE A 109 -2.79 -5.72 -15.93
CA ILE A 109 -2.28 -4.48 -15.33
C ILE A 109 -3.37 -3.90 -14.44
N LEU A 110 -3.07 -3.78 -13.14
CA LEU A 110 -3.99 -3.25 -12.14
C LEU A 110 -3.57 -1.88 -11.61
N SER A 111 -2.31 -1.48 -11.77
CA SER A 111 -1.82 -0.22 -11.23
C SER A 111 -0.71 0.37 -12.09
N THR A 112 -0.71 1.70 -12.21
CA THR A 112 0.34 2.46 -12.91
C THR A 112 0.83 3.63 -12.07
N PRO A 113 1.42 3.37 -10.88
CA PRO A 113 1.83 4.43 -9.97
C PRO A 113 2.99 5.26 -10.51
N VAL A 114 3.05 6.53 -10.08
CA VAL A 114 4.25 7.36 -10.25
C VAL A 114 5.24 7.02 -9.13
N VAL A 115 6.47 6.72 -9.50
CA VAL A 115 7.53 6.40 -8.54
C VAL A 115 8.06 7.70 -7.92
N LYS A 116 7.88 7.87 -6.62
CA LYS A 116 8.31 9.07 -5.89
C LYS A 116 9.65 8.89 -5.16
N MET A 117 10.03 7.64 -4.88
CA MET A 117 11.28 7.32 -4.19
C MET A 117 11.79 5.94 -4.58
N LYS A 118 13.07 5.71 -4.36
CA LYS A 118 13.69 4.39 -4.48
C LYS A 118 13.23 3.49 -3.33
N ILE A 119 12.61 2.35 -3.64
CA ILE A 119 12.08 1.40 -2.65
C ILE A 119 13.08 0.27 -2.44
N LYS A 120 13.69 0.20 -1.25
CA LYS A 120 14.78 -0.74 -0.95
C LYS A 120 14.32 -2.02 -0.23
N ASN A 121 13.12 -2.04 0.31
CA ASN A 121 12.60 -3.14 1.12
C ASN A 121 11.62 -4.06 0.37
N GLY A 122 11.44 -3.86 -0.93
CA GLY A 122 10.51 -4.64 -1.75
C GLY A 122 9.03 -4.36 -1.49
N ALA A 123 8.69 -3.44 -0.59
CA ALA A 123 7.31 -3.14 -0.25
C ALA A 123 6.55 -2.59 -1.47
N CYS A 124 5.40 -3.17 -1.73
CA CYS A 124 4.52 -2.81 -2.82
C CYS A 124 3.07 -2.99 -2.42
N SER A 125 2.17 -2.29 -3.06
CA SER A 125 0.73 -2.49 -2.91
C SER A 125 -0.02 -2.14 -4.18
N VAL A 126 -1.15 -2.78 -4.37
CA VAL A 126 -2.10 -2.48 -5.44
C VAL A 126 -3.46 -2.18 -4.82
N ILE A 127 -4.14 -1.16 -5.32
CA ILE A 127 -5.51 -0.85 -4.91
C ILE A 127 -6.46 -1.54 -5.88
N LEU A 128 -7.35 -2.36 -5.33
CA LEU A 128 -8.36 -3.13 -6.04
C LEU A 128 -9.73 -2.49 -5.85
N ASP A 129 -10.57 -2.53 -6.86
CA ASP A 129 -12.00 -2.37 -6.66
C ASP A 129 -12.63 -3.66 -6.10
N GLU A 130 -13.90 -3.60 -5.69
CA GLU A 130 -14.59 -4.75 -5.09
C GLU A 130 -14.70 -5.94 -6.05
N LYS A 131 -14.86 -5.67 -7.35
CA LYS A 131 -14.94 -6.71 -8.37
C LYS A 131 -13.59 -7.40 -8.53
N GLN A 132 -12.51 -6.65 -8.67
CA GLN A 132 -11.14 -7.17 -8.77
C GLN A 132 -10.78 -8.00 -7.53
N ALA A 133 -11.14 -7.53 -6.33
CA ALA A 133 -10.89 -8.26 -5.09
C ALA A 133 -11.65 -9.60 -5.06
N LYS A 134 -12.91 -9.63 -5.49
CA LYS A 134 -13.70 -10.89 -5.60
C LYS A 134 -13.17 -11.82 -6.66
N ASP A 135 -12.75 -11.31 -7.80
CA ASP A 135 -12.18 -12.11 -8.89
C ASP A 135 -10.85 -12.76 -8.45
N LEU A 136 -10.01 -12.03 -7.71
CA LEU A 136 -8.75 -12.56 -7.18
C LEU A 136 -8.96 -13.46 -5.96
N PHE A 137 -9.90 -13.13 -5.09
CA PHE A 137 -10.17 -13.82 -3.83
C PHE A 137 -11.66 -14.17 -3.71
N PRO A 138 -12.16 -15.20 -4.41
CA PRO A 138 -13.61 -15.50 -4.49
C PRO A 138 -14.28 -15.77 -3.13
N THR A 139 -13.51 -16.22 -2.15
CA THR A 139 -13.99 -16.55 -0.79
C THR A 139 -13.98 -15.38 0.19
N ILE A 140 -13.51 -14.20 -0.25
CA ILE A 140 -13.40 -13.04 0.63
C ILE A 140 -14.78 -12.51 1.04
N ASN A 141 -14.90 -12.16 2.32
CA ASN A 141 -16.06 -11.44 2.83
C ASN A 141 -15.81 -9.92 2.78
N ILE A 142 -16.23 -9.28 1.71
CA ILE A 142 -16.04 -7.82 1.52
C ILE A 142 -16.81 -7.00 2.57
N GLU A 143 -17.92 -7.52 3.09
CA GLU A 143 -18.71 -6.81 4.10
C GLU A 143 -17.94 -6.61 5.42
N GLU A 144 -17.02 -7.52 5.76
CA GLU A 144 -16.10 -7.34 6.88
C GLU A 144 -15.19 -6.13 6.70
N LEU A 145 -14.73 -5.88 5.46
CA LEU A 145 -13.92 -4.69 5.14
C LEU A 145 -14.75 -3.40 5.18
N LYS A 146 -16.05 -3.46 4.98
CA LYS A 146 -16.95 -2.30 5.03
C LYS A 146 -17.38 -1.95 6.45
N SER A 147 -17.63 -2.95 7.29
CA SER A 147 -18.20 -2.75 8.63
C SER A 147 -17.21 -2.12 9.61
N ALA A 148 -15.92 -2.35 9.44
CA ALA A 148 -14.87 -1.80 10.32
C ALA A 148 -14.49 -0.35 9.97
N SER A 149 -15.04 0.23 8.91
CA SER A 149 -14.78 1.62 8.48
C SER A 149 -15.81 2.64 8.97
N ARG A 150 -16.72 2.25 9.91
CA ARG A 150 -17.72 3.14 10.51
C ARG A 150 -17.33 3.65 11.88
#